data_9450d6441d0b426920690cad3f1d56a8
#
_entry.id   9450d6441d0b426920690cad3f1d56a8
#
_cell.length_a   1.000
_cell.length_b   1.000
_cell.length_c   1.000
_cell.angle_alpha   90.00
_cell.angle_beta   90.00
_cell.angle_gamma   90.00
#
_symmetry.space_group_name_H-M   'P 1'
#
loop_
_entity.id
_entity.type
_entity.pdbx_description
1 polymer ?
#
loop_
_entity_poly.entity_id
_entity_poly.type
_entity_poly.pdbx_seq_one_letter_code
_entity_poly.pdbx_strand_id
1 'polypeptide(L)'
;MKFQKIRQWCKKRKWWLAAAGVLLIAYYFCLPRQLFPTPTSFVLEDANGDLLNASIAPDGQWRFPFNAHVPEKFEKCIVAYEDKRFYYHWGIDPVAITRAIKQNMSGKKVISGGSTLTMQVVRLSRNQPRNIWQKMIEAVLATRLEFAASKKKIIALYASNAPFGGNVVGLEAASWRYYGRKADQLSWGEMAALAVLPNSPALVHPGRNRKTLLNKRNQLLDKLYRRKT
;
A
#
# COMPACT_ATOMS: atom_id res chain seq x y z
N MET A 1 4.95 -40.81 30.96
CA MET A 1 6.27 -40.18 30.96
C MET A 1 6.37 -38.85 30.16
N LYS A 2 5.85 -38.70 28.93
CA LYS A 2 5.91 -37.45 28.13
C LYS A 2 5.22 -36.25 28.80
N PHE A 3 4.01 -36.43 29.36
CA PHE A 3 3.27 -35.34 30.02
C PHE A 3 3.94 -34.75 31.26
N GLN A 4 4.63 -35.56 32.06
CA GLN A 4 5.35 -35.07 33.23
C GLN A 4 6.57 -34.23 32.85
N LYS A 5 7.30 -34.60 31.79
CA LYS A 5 8.44 -33.83 31.28
C LYS A 5 7.98 -32.45 30.72
N ILE A 6 6.84 -32.40 30.01
CA ILE A 6 6.23 -31.16 29.51
C ILE A 6 5.84 -30.25 30.70
N ARG A 7 5.19 -30.81 31.71
CA ARG A 7 4.75 -30.05 32.91
C ARG A 7 5.94 -29.48 33.70
N GLN A 8 7.04 -30.21 33.84
CA GLN A 8 8.26 -29.70 34.47
C GLN A 8 8.97 -28.65 33.65
N TRP A 9 9.00 -28.81 32.32
CA TRP A 9 9.54 -27.82 31.39
C TRP A 9 8.74 -26.51 31.43
N CYS A 10 7.40 -26.57 31.43
CA CYS A 10 6.53 -25.41 31.58
C CYS A 10 6.71 -24.71 32.92
N LYS A 11 6.89 -25.45 34.05
CA LYS A 11 7.15 -24.82 35.36
C LYS A 11 8.46 -24.04 35.41
N LYS A 12 9.55 -24.54 34.78
CA LYS A 12 10.86 -23.86 34.73
C LYS A 12 10.83 -22.61 33.82
N ARG A 13 9.91 -22.57 32.82
CA ARG A 13 9.85 -21.49 31.83
C ARG A 13 8.56 -20.67 31.91
N LYS A 14 7.80 -20.75 33.00
CA LYS A 14 6.51 -20.04 33.17
C LYS A 14 6.56 -18.55 32.86
N TRP A 15 7.62 -17.88 33.24
CA TRP A 15 7.80 -16.46 32.97
C TRP A 15 8.02 -16.16 31.48
N TRP A 16 8.76 -17.01 30.77
CA TRP A 16 8.94 -16.90 29.32
C TRP A 16 7.66 -17.17 28.55
N LEU A 17 6.88 -18.17 29.00
CA LEU A 17 5.57 -18.45 28.40
C LEU A 17 4.57 -17.32 28.66
N ALA A 18 4.59 -16.73 29.86
CA ALA A 18 3.77 -15.56 30.17
C ALA A 18 4.18 -14.36 29.31
N ALA A 19 5.48 -14.07 29.18
CA ALA A 19 5.98 -13.00 28.34
C ALA A 19 5.62 -13.21 26.87
N ALA A 20 5.76 -14.43 26.34
CA ALA A 20 5.34 -14.77 25.00
C ALA A 20 3.83 -14.59 24.80
N GLY A 21 3.01 -14.97 25.78
CA GLY A 21 1.57 -14.74 25.77
C GLY A 21 1.22 -13.25 25.71
N VAL A 22 1.87 -12.42 26.53
CA VAL A 22 1.68 -10.96 26.51
C VAL A 22 2.09 -10.37 25.16
N LEU A 23 3.22 -10.81 24.58
CA LEU A 23 3.66 -10.35 23.27
C LEU A 23 2.68 -10.74 22.16
N LEU A 24 2.12 -11.95 22.19
CA LEU A 24 1.10 -12.39 21.23
C LEU A 24 -0.18 -11.58 21.37
N ILE A 25 -0.62 -11.29 22.58
CA ILE A 25 -1.79 -10.42 22.83
C ILE A 25 -1.51 -9.00 22.32
N ALA A 26 -0.34 -8.45 22.65
CA ALA A 26 0.06 -7.13 22.16
C ALA A 26 0.12 -7.10 20.62
N TYR A 27 0.69 -8.12 19.99
CA TYR A 27 0.71 -8.27 18.54
C TYR A 27 -0.71 -8.37 17.96
N TYR A 28 -1.60 -9.12 18.58
CA TYR A 28 -2.99 -9.26 18.11
C TYR A 28 -3.72 -7.92 18.12
N PHE A 29 -3.51 -7.08 19.12
CA PHE A 29 -4.18 -5.79 19.30
C PHE A 29 -3.38 -4.59 18.75
N CYS A 30 -2.18 -4.78 18.19
CA CYS A 30 -1.35 -3.66 17.70
C CYS A 30 -1.92 -2.95 16.47
N LEU A 31 -2.84 -3.59 15.72
CA LEU A 31 -3.48 -3.00 14.55
C LEU A 31 -4.78 -2.30 14.96
N PRO A 32 -4.97 -1.00 14.63
CA PRO A 32 -6.22 -0.31 14.93
C PRO A 32 -7.39 -0.93 14.14
N ARG A 33 -8.58 -0.90 14.73
CA ARG A 33 -9.80 -1.43 14.09
C ARG A 33 -10.12 -0.72 12.78
N GLN A 34 -9.91 0.60 12.74
CA GLN A 34 -10.05 1.43 11.54
C GLN A 34 -8.68 2.01 11.18
N LEU A 35 -8.15 1.58 10.03
CA LEU A 35 -6.82 2.03 9.57
C LEU A 35 -6.82 3.48 9.10
N PHE A 36 -7.90 3.92 8.47
CA PHE A 36 -8.02 5.25 7.89
C PHE A 36 -9.27 5.96 8.44
N PRO A 37 -9.17 6.57 9.64
CA PRO A 37 -10.26 7.36 10.24
C PRO A 37 -10.29 8.80 9.68
N THR A 38 -9.94 8.97 8.40
CA THR A 38 -9.84 10.28 7.75
C THR A 38 -11.17 10.67 7.11
N PRO A 39 -11.52 11.98 7.07
CA PRO A 39 -12.73 12.44 6.43
C PRO A 39 -12.67 12.18 4.91
N THR A 40 -13.84 11.98 4.31
CA THR A 40 -14.00 11.79 2.87
C THR A 40 -14.75 12.95 2.23
N SER A 41 -14.54 13.14 0.96
CA SER A 41 -15.32 14.03 0.10
C SER A 41 -16.79 13.60 0.08
N PHE A 42 -17.69 14.55 0.02
CA PHE A 42 -19.06 14.27 -0.39
C PHE A 42 -19.04 14.03 -1.92
N VAL A 43 -19.63 12.94 -2.36
CA VAL A 43 -19.68 12.53 -3.78
C VAL A 43 -21.13 12.31 -4.15
N LEU A 44 -21.58 12.98 -5.21
CA LEU A 44 -22.91 12.83 -5.79
C LEU A 44 -22.76 12.19 -7.17
N GLU A 45 -23.38 11.04 -7.34
CA GLU A 45 -23.39 10.28 -8.59
C GLU A 45 -24.81 10.16 -9.14
N ASP A 46 -24.93 9.98 -10.46
CA ASP A 46 -26.21 9.64 -11.10
C ASP A 46 -26.55 8.15 -10.93
N ALA A 47 -27.67 7.72 -11.49
CA ALA A 47 -28.13 6.33 -11.43
C ALA A 47 -27.15 5.34 -12.11
N ASN A 48 -26.30 5.81 -13.02
CA ASN A 48 -25.26 5.02 -13.68
C ASN A 48 -23.94 5.06 -12.91
N GLY A 49 -23.87 5.82 -11.79
CA GLY A 49 -22.70 6.05 -10.99
C GLY A 49 -21.71 7.04 -11.63
N ASP A 50 -22.14 7.86 -12.60
CA ASP A 50 -21.30 8.93 -13.13
C ASP A 50 -21.31 10.13 -12.19
N LEU A 51 -20.14 10.74 -12.01
CA LEU A 51 -19.95 11.83 -11.06
C LEU A 51 -20.71 13.08 -11.52
N LEU A 52 -21.69 13.50 -10.74
CA LEU A 52 -22.41 14.77 -10.94
C LEU A 52 -21.72 15.91 -10.19
N ASN A 53 -21.28 15.66 -8.96
CA ASN A 53 -20.59 16.64 -8.15
C ASN A 53 -19.73 15.97 -7.07
N ALA A 54 -18.69 16.67 -6.60
CA ALA A 54 -17.94 16.28 -5.42
C ALA A 54 -17.44 17.53 -4.69
N SER A 55 -17.42 17.48 -3.36
CA SER A 55 -16.82 18.54 -2.54
C SER A 55 -15.51 18.07 -1.94
N ILE A 56 -14.59 19.00 -1.69
CA ILE A 56 -13.34 18.72 -0.96
C ILE A 56 -13.69 18.28 0.47
N ALA A 57 -12.98 17.26 0.98
CA ALA A 57 -13.09 16.84 2.36
C ALA A 57 -12.63 17.94 3.33
N PRO A 58 -13.08 17.95 4.62
CA PRO A 58 -12.73 18.98 5.60
C PRO A 58 -11.22 19.17 5.83
N ASP A 59 -10.40 18.17 5.53
CA ASP A 59 -8.94 18.24 5.58
C ASP A 59 -8.27 18.80 4.32
N GLY A 60 -9.07 19.33 3.37
CA GLY A 60 -8.58 19.91 2.12
C GLY A 60 -8.17 18.90 1.05
N GLN A 61 -8.48 17.62 1.24
CA GLN A 61 -8.13 16.56 0.28
C GLN A 61 -9.36 16.18 -0.58
N TRP A 62 -9.10 15.90 -1.85
CA TRP A 62 -10.01 15.14 -2.69
C TRP A 62 -9.85 13.67 -2.36
N ARG A 63 -10.70 13.13 -1.49
CA ARG A 63 -10.66 11.74 -1.03
C ARG A 63 -12.05 11.16 -1.09
N PHE A 64 -12.31 10.37 -2.11
CA PHE A 64 -13.59 9.69 -2.26
C PHE A 64 -13.75 8.60 -1.20
N PRO A 65 -14.98 8.20 -0.86
CA PRO A 65 -15.24 7.09 0.06
C PRO A 65 -14.49 5.82 -0.34
N PHE A 66 -14.23 4.96 0.66
CA PHE A 66 -13.55 3.69 0.43
C PHE A 66 -14.31 2.85 -0.62
N ASN A 67 -13.59 2.43 -1.66
CA ASN A 67 -14.10 1.50 -2.67
C ASN A 67 -13.37 0.15 -2.53
N ALA A 68 -14.13 -0.93 -2.33
CA ALA A 68 -13.58 -2.29 -2.26
C ALA A 68 -13.23 -2.85 -3.65
N HIS A 69 -13.87 -2.33 -4.70
CA HIS A 69 -13.56 -2.67 -6.08
C HIS A 69 -12.33 -1.92 -6.57
N VAL A 70 -11.38 -2.64 -7.12
CA VAL A 70 -10.20 -2.07 -7.75
C VAL A 70 -10.09 -2.65 -9.16
N PRO A 71 -10.02 -1.82 -10.20
CA PRO A 71 -9.88 -2.29 -11.57
C PRO A 71 -8.65 -3.20 -11.73
N GLU A 72 -8.83 -4.33 -12.40
CA GLU A 72 -7.76 -5.32 -12.60
C GLU A 72 -6.49 -4.71 -13.25
N LYS A 73 -6.68 -3.76 -14.17
CA LYS A 73 -5.58 -3.04 -14.81
C LYS A 73 -4.74 -2.27 -13.78
N PHE A 74 -5.38 -1.61 -12.78
CA PHE A 74 -4.64 -0.90 -11.73
C PHE A 74 -3.94 -1.88 -10.80
N GLU A 75 -4.61 -2.95 -10.38
CA GLU A 75 -4.04 -4.00 -9.56
C GLU A 75 -2.76 -4.56 -10.19
N LYS A 76 -2.82 -4.97 -11.47
CA LYS A 76 -1.66 -5.45 -12.21
C LYS A 76 -0.55 -4.40 -12.32
N CYS A 77 -0.89 -3.14 -12.60
CA CYS A 77 0.08 -2.06 -12.67
C CYS A 77 0.79 -1.81 -11.34
N ILE A 78 0.04 -1.70 -10.24
CA ILE A 78 0.63 -1.36 -8.93
C ILE A 78 1.46 -2.52 -8.37
N VAL A 79 1.01 -3.76 -8.51
CA VAL A 79 1.76 -4.95 -8.11
C VAL A 79 3.05 -5.08 -8.94
N ALA A 80 2.99 -4.88 -10.25
CA ALA A 80 4.18 -4.92 -11.09
C ALA A 80 5.17 -3.79 -10.78
N TYR A 81 4.70 -2.64 -10.35
CA TYR A 81 5.51 -1.46 -10.07
C TYR A 81 6.12 -1.49 -8.67
N GLU A 82 5.29 -1.64 -7.63
CA GLU A 82 5.69 -1.50 -6.24
C GLU A 82 6.13 -2.82 -5.60
N ASP A 83 5.44 -3.94 -5.91
CA ASP A 83 5.61 -5.18 -5.16
C ASP A 83 5.37 -6.42 -6.02
N LYS A 84 6.39 -6.80 -6.79
CA LYS A 84 6.30 -7.90 -7.76
C LYS A 84 5.93 -9.26 -7.17
N ARG A 85 6.14 -9.44 -5.88
CA ARG A 85 5.92 -10.69 -5.15
C ARG A 85 4.79 -10.57 -4.14
N PHE A 86 3.92 -9.57 -4.31
CA PHE A 86 2.84 -9.24 -3.39
C PHE A 86 2.02 -10.46 -2.95
N TYR A 87 1.69 -11.36 -3.87
CA TYR A 87 0.88 -12.55 -3.57
C TYR A 87 1.64 -13.68 -2.89
N TYR A 88 2.98 -13.59 -2.79
CA TYR A 88 3.84 -14.67 -2.31
C TYR A 88 4.46 -14.41 -0.93
N HIS A 89 4.20 -13.27 -0.33
CA HIS A 89 4.73 -12.94 1.00
C HIS A 89 3.63 -12.48 1.95
N TRP A 90 3.93 -12.47 3.23
CA TRP A 90 3.02 -12.15 4.33
C TRP A 90 3.41 -10.79 4.95
N GLY A 91 3.26 -9.73 4.19
CA GLY A 91 3.52 -8.36 4.60
C GLY A 91 4.96 -7.88 4.46
N ILE A 92 5.92 -8.79 4.48
CA ILE A 92 7.37 -8.52 4.30
C ILE A 92 7.87 -9.43 3.18
N ASP A 93 8.67 -8.90 2.25
CA ASP A 93 9.38 -9.68 1.24
C ASP A 93 10.88 -9.76 1.57
N PRO A 94 11.37 -10.85 2.18
CA PRO A 94 12.78 -11.03 2.52
C PRO A 94 13.71 -10.95 1.30
N VAL A 95 13.25 -11.43 0.14
CA VAL A 95 14.03 -11.39 -1.10
C VAL A 95 14.19 -9.97 -1.63
N ALA A 96 13.11 -9.16 -1.53
CA ALA A 96 13.19 -7.75 -1.90
C ALA A 96 14.10 -6.97 -0.95
N ILE A 97 14.05 -7.27 0.35
CA ILE A 97 14.92 -6.66 1.36
C ILE A 97 16.38 -7.01 1.09
N THR A 98 16.71 -8.29 0.89
CA THR A 98 18.08 -8.75 0.62
C THR A 98 18.63 -8.11 -0.65
N ARG A 99 17.82 -8.06 -1.72
CA ARG A 99 18.17 -7.37 -2.95
C ARG A 99 18.44 -5.89 -2.71
N ALA A 100 17.56 -5.20 -1.97
CA ALA A 100 17.71 -3.78 -1.66
C ALA A 100 18.99 -3.50 -0.86
N ILE A 101 19.31 -4.32 0.13
CA ILE A 101 20.55 -4.22 0.91
C ILE A 101 21.76 -4.36 -0.03
N LYS A 102 21.80 -5.42 -0.84
CA LYS A 102 22.90 -5.66 -1.80
C LYS A 102 23.10 -4.49 -2.77
N GLN A 103 22.01 -3.96 -3.33
CA GLN A 103 22.08 -2.83 -4.26
C GLN A 103 22.52 -1.52 -3.58
N ASN A 104 22.07 -1.28 -2.36
CA ASN A 104 22.42 -0.07 -1.62
C ASN A 104 23.84 -0.11 -1.04
N MET A 105 24.38 -1.30 -0.75
CA MET A 105 25.79 -1.47 -0.34
C MET A 105 26.76 -1.27 -1.52
N SER A 106 26.35 -1.57 -2.74
CA SER A 106 27.18 -1.42 -3.94
C SER A 106 27.12 0.00 -4.54
N GLY A 107 26.21 0.86 -4.07
CA GLY A 107 25.94 2.19 -4.64
C GLY A 107 26.14 3.33 -3.62
N LYS A 108 26.62 4.48 -4.11
CA LYS A 108 26.72 5.71 -3.29
C LYS A 108 25.37 6.37 -2.97
N LYS A 109 24.24 5.84 -3.50
CA LYS A 109 22.88 6.36 -3.29
C LYS A 109 21.91 5.20 -3.06
N VAL A 110 20.85 5.46 -2.28
CA VAL A 110 19.77 4.49 -2.07
C VAL A 110 19.02 4.29 -3.40
N ILE A 111 19.26 3.14 -4.05
CA ILE A 111 18.74 2.82 -5.38
C ILE A 111 17.39 2.07 -5.30
N SER A 112 17.20 1.29 -4.23
CA SER A 112 16.03 0.42 -4.12
C SER A 112 15.48 0.40 -2.69
N GLY A 113 14.15 0.44 -2.58
CA GLY A 113 13.42 0.21 -1.32
C GLY A 113 12.93 -1.23 -1.24
N GLY A 114 13.08 -1.86 -0.07
CA GLY A 114 12.53 -3.19 0.23
C GLY A 114 11.17 -3.13 0.91
N SER A 115 10.38 -2.05 0.73
CA SER A 115 9.05 -1.93 1.32
C SER A 115 8.00 -2.58 0.40
N THR A 116 7.10 -3.36 0.99
CA THR A 116 5.98 -4.01 0.29
C THR A 116 4.78 -3.07 0.19
N LEU A 117 3.78 -3.41 -0.65
CA LEU A 117 2.50 -2.69 -0.70
C LEU A 117 1.81 -2.68 0.68
N THR A 118 1.84 -3.78 1.41
CA THR A 118 1.25 -3.88 2.75
C THR A 118 1.93 -2.92 3.74
N MET A 119 3.26 -2.82 3.71
CA MET A 119 3.99 -1.83 4.51
C MET A 119 3.62 -0.40 4.11
N GLN A 120 3.37 -0.14 2.82
CA GLN A 120 2.94 1.17 2.36
C GLN A 120 1.54 1.54 2.86
N VAL A 121 0.59 0.59 2.88
CA VAL A 121 -0.76 0.79 3.47
C VAL A 121 -0.63 1.17 4.94
N VAL A 122 0.16 0.43 5.72
CA VAL A 122 0.42 0.74 7.14
C VAL A 122 1.04 2.12 7.31
N ARG A 123 2.02 2.47 6.49
CA ARG A 123 2.66 3.78 6.53
C ARG A 123 1.67 4.92 6.25
N LEU A 124 0.83 4.76 5.21
CA LEU A 124 -0.20 5.76 4.86
C LEU A 124 -1.20 5.96 5.99
N SER A 125 -1.60 4.89 6.67
CA SER A 125 -2.56 4.97 7.80
C SER A 125 -1.98 5.67 9.03
N ARG A 126 -0.66 5.61 9.23
CA ARG A 126 0.01 6.15 10.42
C ARG A 126 0.52 7.58 10.25
N ASN A 127 0.77 8.01 9.01
CA ASN A 127 1.29 9.34 8.68
C ASN A 127 2.49 9.80 9.54
N GLN A 128 3.45 8.89 9.79
CA GLN A 128 4.63 9.13 10.63
C GLN A 128 5.88 9.47 9.79
N PRO A 129 6.84 10.24 10.34
CA PRO A 129 8.09 10.55 9.66
C PRO A 129 8.87 9.29 9.27
N ARG A 130 9.56 9.34 8.13
CA ARG A 130 10.39 8.22 7.66
C ARG A 130 11.66 8.08 8.47
N ASN A 131 11.74 7.04 9.30
CA ASN A 131 12.96 6.62 9.97
C ASN A 131 13.01 5.07 10.06
N ILE A 132 14.15 4.54 10.49
CA ILE A 132 14.36 3.08 10.57
C ILE A 132 13.41 2.44 11.58
N TRP A 133 13.14 3.10 12.72
CA TRP A 133 12.21 2.59 13.74
C TRP A 133 10.79 2.48 13.20
N GLN A 134 10.31 3.51 12.52
CA GLN A 134 8.99 3.46 11.89
C GLN A 134 8.92 2.35 10.83
N LYS A 135 9.99 2.14 10.08
CA LYS A 135 10.04 1.05 9.10
C LYS A 135 9.97 -0.34 9.76
N MET A 136 10.59 -0.53 10.94
CA MET A 136 10.46 -1.77 11.71
C MET A 136 9.02 -1.97 12.23
N ILE A 137 8.40 -0.91 12.75
CA ILE A 137 7.01 -0.95 13.19
C ILE A 137 6.07 -1.23 12.00
N GLU A 138 6.28 -0.57 10.86
CA GLU A 138 5.55 -0.84 9.62
C GLU A 138 5.64 -2.31 9.21
N ALA A 139 6.82 -2.92 9.32
CA ALA A 139 7.03 -4.32 9.00
C ALA A 139 6.19 -5.24 9.92
N VAL A 140 6.22 -5.01 11.23
CA VAL A 140 5.41 -5.79 12.19
C VAL A 140 3.92 -5.60 11.94
N LEU A 141 3.46 -4.36 11.77
CA LEU A 141 2.06 -4.07 11.49
C LEU A 141 1.61 -4.62 10.12
N ALA A 142 2.50 -4.65 9.13
CA ALA A 142 2.21 -5.24 7.82
C ALA A 142 1.96 -6.75 7.93
N THR A 143 2.74 -7.49 8.70
CA THR A 143 2.45 -8.91 8.94
C THR A 143 1.10 -9.08 9.64
N ARG A 144 0.78 -8.24 10.62
CA ARG A 144 -0.52 -8.30 11.32
C ARG A 144 -1.68 -7.96 10.39
N LEU A 145 -1.50 -7.00 9.47
CA LEU A 145 -2.52 -6.64 8.47
C LEU A 145 -2.80 -7.79 7.50
N GLU A 146 -1.80 -8.54 7.08
CA GLU A 146 -1.95 -9.72 6.22
C GLU A 146 -2.77 -10.85 6.89
N PHE A 147 -2.69 -10.98 8.21
CA PHE A 147 -3.56 -11.89 8.96
C PHE A 147 -4.99 -11.36 9.13
N ALA A 148 -5.20 -10.05 9.04
CA ALA A 148 -6.50 -9.41 9.26
C ALA A 148 -7.27 -9.13 7.97
N ALA A 149 -6.61 -9.07 6.82
CA ALA A 149 -7.18 -8.64 5.55
C ALA A 149 -6.66 -9.47 4.37
N SER A 150 -7.52 -9.75 3.42
CA SER A 150 -7.12 -10.42 2.17
C SER A 150 -6.25 -9.51 1.30
N LYS A 151 -5.47 -10.08 0.39
CA LYS A 151 -4.67 -9.34 -0.59
C LYS A 151 -5.49 -8.32 -1.37
N LYS A 152 -6.70 -8.69 -1.82
CA LYS A 152 -7.63 -7.79 -2.50
C LYS A 152 -8.01 -6.59 -1.61
N LYS A 153 -8.30 -6.84 -0.32
CA LYS A 153 -8.61 -5.76 0.64
C LYS A 153 -7.42 -4.83 0.85
N ILE A 154 -6.19 -5.34 0.90
CA ILE A 154 -4.96 -4.55 1.05
C ILE A 154 -4.75 -3.65 -0.18
N ILE A 155 -4.95 -4.18 -1.40
CA ILE A 155 -4.91 -3.37 -2.62
C ILE A 155 -6.00 -2.29 -2.62
N ALA A 156 -7.22 -2.62 -2.20
CA ALA A 156 -8.30 -1.65 -2.10
C ALA A 156 -8.00 -0.53 -1.08
N LEU A 157 -7.42 -0.88 0.07
CA LEU A 157 -6.95 0.10 1.07
C LEU A 157 -5.85 1.00 0.48
N TYR A 158 -4.91 0.45 -0.27
CA TYR A 158 -3.89 1.22 -0.96
C TYR A 158 -4.51 2.13 -2.01
N ALA A 159 -5.34 1.58 -2.91
CA ALA A 159 -5.97 2.32 -3.99
C ALA A 159 -6.83 3.50 -3.47
N SER A 160 -7.54 3.31 -2.36
CA SER A 160 -8.40 4.34 -1.78
C SER A 160 -7.65 5.42 -1.00
N ASN A 161 -6.39 5.17 -0.57
CA ASN A 161 -5.69 6.07 0.35
C ASN A 161 -4.30 6.53 -0.12
N ALA A 162 -3.81 6.03 -1.25
CA ALA A 162 -2.54 6.47 -1.80
C ALA A 162 -2.63 7.92 -2.32
N PRO A 163 -1.57 8.74 -2.15
CA PRO A 163 -1.53 10.10 -2.70
C PRO A 163 -1.19 10.07 -4.19
N PHE A 164 -2.01 10.70 -5.02
CA PHE A 164 -1.80 10.77 -6.47
C PHE A 164 -1.26 12.13 -6.94
N GLY A 165 -0.88 12.99 -6.00
CA GLY A 165 -0.30 14.30 -6.27
C GLY A 165 -1.23 15.47 -5.92
N GLY A 166 -0.64 16.60 -5.53
CA GLY A 166 -1.39 17.72 -4.98
C GLY A 166 -2.20 17.30 -3.75
N ASN A 167 -3.47 17.64 -3.72
CA ASN A 167 -4.43 17.25 -2.69
C ASN A 167 -5.36 16.10 -3.13
N VAL A 168 -4.92 15.25 -4.07
CA VAL A 168 -5.71 14.11 -4.57
C VAL A 168 -5.27 12.82 -3.88
N VAL A 169 -6.19 12.18 -3.19
CA VAL A 169 -6.01 10.92 -2.46
C VAL A 169 -7.02 9.90 -2.96
N GLY A 170 -6.52 8.74 -3.33
CA GLY A 170 -7.32 7.63 -3.83
C GLY A 170 -7.47 7.60 -5.36
N LEU A 171 -7.59 6.37 -5.88
CA LEU A 171 -7.65 6.07 -7.31
C LEU A 171 -8.88 6.70 -7.98
N GLU A 172 -10.06 6.60 -7.35
CA GLU A 172 -11.30 7.15 -7.93
C GLU A 172 -11.22 8.69 -8.05
N ALA A 173 -10.78 9.37 -6.97
CA ALA A 173 -10.59 10.81 -7.02
C ALA A 173 -9.54 11.21 -8.07
N ALA A 174 -8.47 10.43 -8.21
CA ALA A 174 -7.44 10.66 -9.22
C ALA A 174 -7.95 10.42 -10.64
N SER A 175 -8.76 9.38 -10.85
CA SER A 175 -9.38 9.09 -12.14
C SER A 175 -10.25 10.25 -12.61
N TRP A 176 -11.15 10.71 -11.77
CA TRP A 176 -12.01 11.86 -12.09
C TRP A 176 -11.21 13.14 -12.25
N ARG A 177 -10.23 13.40 -11.37
CA ARG A 177 -9.45 14.64 -11.41
C ARG A 177 -8.57 14.77 -12.65
N TYR A 178 -7.98 13.67 -13.12
CA TYR A 178 -7.00 13.69 -14.21
C TYR A 178 -7.58 13.27 -15.57
N TYR A 179 -8.66 12.47 -15.57
CA TYR A 179 -9.20 11.88 -16.80
C TYR A 179 -10.71 12.10 -16.99
N GLY A 180 -11.44 12.65 -15.98
CA GLY A 180 -12.85 12.99 -16.08
C GLY A 180 -13.79 11.79 -16.23
N ARG A 181 -13.39 10.60 -15.77
CA ARG A 181 -14.19 9.37 -15.84
C ARG A 181 -13.83 8.35 -14.76
N LYS A 182 -14.69 7.35 -14.58
CA LYS A 182 -14.51 6.26 -13.63
C LYS A 182 -13.20 5.52 -13.86
N ALA A 183 -12.62 4.98 -12.79
CA ALA A 183 -11.38 4.22 -12.86
C ALA A 183 -11.49 3.00 -13.77
N ASP A 184 -12.62 2.29 -13.79
CA ASP A 184 -12.82 1.12 -14.66
C ASP A 184 -12.70 1.42 -16.15
N GLN A 185 -13.02 2.64 -16.56
CA GLN A 185 -13.00 3.10 -17.95
C GLN A 185 -11.58 3.48 -18.43
N LEU A 186 -10.60 3.53 -17.53
CA LEU A 186 -9.26 3.93 -17.90
C LEU A 186 -8.53 2.87 -18.72
N SER A 187 -7.75 3.35 -19.68
CA SER A 187 -6.83 2.52 -20.47
C SER A 187 -5.64 2.04 -19.67
N TRP A 188 -4.93 1.02 -20.16
CA TRP A 188 -3.67 0.56 -19.58
C TRP A 188 -2.63 1.68 -19.40
N GLY A 189 -2.54 2.61 -20.37
CA GLY A 189 -1.64 3.74 -20.31
C GLY A 189 -1.95 4.71 -19.18
N GLU A 190 -3.23 4.99 -18.96
CA GLU A 190 -3.71 5.86 -17.88
C GLU A 190 -3.54 5.20 -16.52
N MET A 191 -3.90 3.91 -16.39
CA MET A 191 -3.69 3.14 -15.16
C MET A 191 -2.20 3.03 -14.79
N ALA A 192 -1.34 2.79 -15.77
CA ALA A 192 0.11 2.78 -15.54
C ALA A 192 0.63 4.16 -15.12
N ALA A 193 0.08 5.25 -15.69
CA ALA A 193 0.41 6.61 -15.25
C ALA A 193 -0.01 6.85 -13.80
N LEU A 194 -1.22 6.45 -13.41
CA LEU A 194 -1.66 6.56 -12.01
C LEU A 194 -0.82 5.68 -11.09
N ALA A 195 -0.49 4.45 -11.47
CA ALA A 195 0.28 3.54 -10.61
C ALA A 195 1.69 4.05 -10.27
N VAL A 196 2.29 4.92 -11.09
CA VAL A 196 3.64 5.46 -10.82
C VAL A 196 3.64 6.76 -10.02
N LEU A 197 2.49 7.44 -9.86
CA LEU A 197 2.38 8.73 -9.15
C LEU A 197 2.66 8.62 -7.65
N PRO A 198 2.13 7.65 -6.89
CA PRO A 198 2.30 7.58 -5.44
C PRO A 198 3.75 7.45 -4.97
N ASN A 199 4.62 6.90 -5.82
CA ASN A 199 6.03 6.70 -5.47
C ASN A 199 6.82 8.01 -5.32
N SER A 200 6.43 9.05 -6.03
CA SER A 200 7.13 10.34 -6.01
C SER A 200 6.18 11.50 -6.32
N PRO A 201 5.13 11.72 -5.52
CA PRO A 201 4.07 12.67 -5.86
C PRO A 201 4.56 14.12 -5.97
N ALA A 202 5.64 14.48 -5.29
CA ALA A 202 6.25 15.81 -5.38
C ALA A 202 7.08 16.01 -6.67
N LEU A 203 7.67 14.93 -7.20
CA LEU A 203 8.58 14.98 -8.36
C LEU A 203 7.90 14.59 -9.67
N VAL A 204 6.84 13.79 -9.59
CA VAL A 204 6.15 13.22 -10.75
C VAL A 204 4.68 13.63 -10.65
N HIS A 205 4.33 14.72 -11.32
CA HIS A 205 2.96 15.25 -11.37
C HIS A 205 2.57 15.48 -12.84
N PRO A 206 1.31 15.28 -13.25
CA PRO A 206 0.88 15.53 -14.63
C PRO A 206 1.20 16.94 -15.15
N GLY A 207 1.20 17.94 -14.26
CA GLY A 207 1.56 19.34 -14.57
C GLY A 207 3.05 19.68 -14.44
N ARG A 208 3.89 18.79 -13.88
CA ARG A 208 5.33 19.00 -13.71
C ARG A 208 6.09 17.73 -14.04
N ASN A 209 7.28 17.87 -14.66
CA ASN A 209 8.14 16.74 -15.01
C ASN A 209 7.45 15.64 -15.86
N ARG A 210 6.62 16.06 -16.81
CA ARG A 210 5.87 15.17 -17.72
C ARG A 210 6.75 14.10 -18.36
N LYS A 211 7.98 14.45 -18.77
CA LYS A 211 8.94 13.51 -19.38
C LYS A 211 9.27 12.35 -18.42
N THR A 212 9.51 12.65 -17.15
CA THR A 212 9.79 11.62 -16.12
C THR A 212 8.58 10.72 -15.88
N LEU A 213 7.37 11.29 -15.83
CA LEU A 213 6.12 10.52 -15.71
C LEU A 213 5.96 9.57 -16.90
N LEU A 214 6.11 10.07 -18.12
CA LEU A 214 6.00 9.26 -19.35
C LEU A 214 7.03 8.14 -19.39
N ASN A 215 8.27 8.42 -19.03
CA ASN A 215 9.32 7.39 -18.97
C ASN A 215 8.99 6.28 -17.96
N LYS A 216 8.58 6.62 -16.74
CA LYS A 216 8.18 5.64 -15.72
C LYS A 216 6.97 4.82 -16.17
N ARG A 217 5.95 5.47 -16.74
CA ARG A 217 4.77 4.82 -17.32
C ARG A 217 5.16 3.82 -18.40
N ASN A 218 5.95 4.25 -19.39
CA ASN A 218 6.35 3.41 -20.50
C ASN A 218 7.18 2.20 -20.04
N GLN A 219 8.14 2.42 -19.12
CA GLN A 219 8.89 1.32 -18.49
C GLN A 219 7.97 0.31 -17.76
N LEU A 220 6.91 0.80 -17.11
CA LEU A 220 5.93 -0.10 -16.48
C LEU A 220 5.13 -0.88 -17.52
N LEU A 221 4.66 -0.23 -18.59
CA LEU A 221 3.94 -0.89 -19.69
C LEU A 221 4.80 -1.95 -20.38
N ASP A 222 6.06 -1.63 -20.69
CA ASP A 222 7.01 -2.60 -21.28
C ASP A 222 7.21 -3.81 -20.36
N LYS A 223 7.27 -3.57 -19.05
CA LYS A 223 7.43 -4.63 -18.07
C LYS A 223 6.18 -5.53 -17.96
N LEU A 224 4.99 -4.96 -18.06
CA LEU A 224 3.73 -5.71 -18.10
C LEU A 224 3.64 -6.54 -19.38
N TYR A 225 3.93 -5.93 -20.52
CA TYR A 225 3.93 -6.60 -21.82
C TYR A 225 4.86 -7.82 -21.86
N ARG A 226 6.12 -7.65 -21.38
CA ARG A 226 7.09 -8.77 -21.31
C ARG A 226 6.67 -9.90 -20.38
N ARG A 227 5.79 -9.64 -19.42
CA ARG A 227 5.26 -10.66 -18.50
C ARG A 227 4.01 -11.36 -19.00
N LYS A 228 3.50 -10.97 -20.19
CA LYS A 228 2.23 -11.46 -20.75
C LYS A 228 1.05 -11.29 -19.77
N THR A 229 1.04 -10.20 -19.03
CA THR A 229 0.01 -9.88 -18.01
C THR A 229 -1.12 -9.10 -18.65
#